data_ef8582963f80e592a630d6f508f3d964
#
_entry.id   ef8582963f80e592a630d6f508f3d964
#
_cell.length_a   1.000
_cell.length_b   1.000
_cell.length_c   1.000
_cell.angle_alpha   90.00
_cell.angle_beta   90.00
_cell.angle_gamma   90.00
#
_symmetry.space_group_name_H-M   'P 1'
#
loop_
_entity.id
_entity.type
_entity.pdbx_description
1 polymer ?
#
loop_
_entity_poly.entity_id
_entity_poly.type
_entity_poly.pdbx_seq_one_letter_code
_entity_poly.pdbx_strand_id
1 'polypeptide(L)'
;MKRFQVAVVLVALFVAACGGTSANPSSSSSSGGPNKVASIAAEVPDSVKSKAPIQIATDATYEPDEYIDANTGDIVGWDIDFGKAVCRVMGVACTFNNVIFSNIIPQLTASEPRYLLSFSSFTPTEEREKSGIDFVSYYKAGEGWVVKADSKLTINSAADMCGHTVAVETGTTEETDAWAFMGKEVGGTATAGAKDNCAAAGKGPIKVSSFEKQTDANTALLSGRADIGFLDSQIAAYQVKQTAAKLKTAGQGCSVAPYGIAMAKGSPLQKAVVDAVKYLIDNGYYAQILKKWSVEDGAIKSSDVKVNDNNSIGPSCIPS
;
A
#
# COMPACT_ATOMS: atom_id res chain seq x y z
N MET A 1 -30.00 -32.10 -61.76
CA MET A 1 -31.39 -31.86 -62.21
C MET A 1 -32.19 -31.35 -61.03
N LYS A 2 -33.02 -30.34 -61.30
CA LYS A 2 -34.00 -29.58 -60.48
C LYS A 2 -33.45 -28.42 -59.69
N ARG A 3 -33.57 -27.27 -60.37
CA ARG A 3 -33.59 -25.91 -59.88
C ARG A 3 -34.91 -25.71 -59.13
N PHE A 4 -34.86 -24.97 -57.98
CA PHE A 4 -36.04 -24.29 -57.45
C PHE A 4 -35.65 -22.86 -57.11
N GLN A 5 -36.19 -21.94 -57.90
CA GLN A 5 -36.26 -20.52 -57.59
C GLN A 5 -37.49 -20.30 -56.74
N VAL A 6 -37.41 -19.51 -55.69
CA VAL A 6 -38.57 -18.87 -55.03
C VAL A 6 -38.27 -17.42 -54.72
N ALA A 7 -39.25 -16.65 -55.03
CA ALA A 7 -39.32 -15.24 -55.24
C ALA A 7 -39.19 -14.39 -53.97
N VAL A 8 -38.69 -13.14 -54.24
CA VAL A 8 -38.72 -11.97 -53.40
C VAL A 8 -40.16 -11.48 -53.24
N VAL A 9 -40.57 -11.17 -51.99
CA VAL A 9 -41.71 -10.30 -51.72
C VAL A 9 -41.24 -9.20 -50.77
N LEU A 10 -41.15 -7.99 -51.34
CA LEU A 10 -41.03 -6.75 -50.62
C LEU A 10 -42.40 -6.33 -50.09
N VAL A 11 -42.47 -6.09 -48.76
CA VAL A 11 -43.57 -5.34 -48.19
C VAL A 11 -43.01 -4.16 -47.43
N ALA A 12 -43.17 -2.99 -47.98
CA ALA A 12 -42.90 -1.70 -47.32
C ALA A 12 -44.13 -1.33 -46.49
N LEU A 13 -43.93 -1.09 -45.20
CA LEU A 13 -44.92 -0.47 -44.34
C LEU A 13 -44.29 0.75 -43.66
N PHE A 14 -44.67 1.97 -44.12
CA PHE A 14 -44.45 3.19 -43.44
C PHE A 14 -45.44 3.32 -42.26
N VAL A 15 -44.89 3.51 -41.06
CA VAL A 15 -45.66 4.08 -39.95
C VAL A 15 -44.83 5.22 -39.36
N ALA A 16 -45.28 6.43 -39.58
CA ALA A 16 -44.84 7.63 -38.90
C ALA A 16 -45.61 7.72 -37.57
N ALA A 17 -44.90 7.86 -36.45
CA ALA A 17 -45.49 8.35 -35.22
C ALA A 17 -44.46 9.20 -34.47
N CYS A 18 -44.84 10.41 -34.21
CA CYS A 18 -44.15 11.45 -33.43
C CYS A 18 -44.10 11.13 -31.95
N GLY A 19 -43.05 11.59 -31.30
CA GLY A 19 -43.18 12.18 -29.96
C GLY A 19 -42.52 11.38 -28.83
N GLY A 20 -41.57 12.00 -28.16
CA GLY A 20 -41.18 11.67 -26.81
C GLY A 20 -39.66 11.46 -26.65
N THR A 21 -38.91 12.54 -26.55
CA THR A 21 -37.54 12.54 -26.06
C THR A 21 -37.53 12.24 -24.55
N SER A 22 -37.37 10.97 -24.18
CA SER A 22 -36.90 10.60 -22.87
C SER A 22 -35.41 10.20 -23.02
N ALA A 23 -34.54 11.13 -22.68
CA ALA A 23 -33.13 10.85 -22.53
C ALA A 23 -32.93 9.89 -21.34
N ASN A 24 -32.84 8.61 -21.61
CA ASN A 24 -32.32 7.66 -20.67
C ASN A 24 -30.80 7.88 -20.63
N PRO A 25 -30.17 8.19 -19.50
CA PRO A 25 -28.73 8.17 -19.43
C PRO A 25 -28.27 6.70 -19.59
N SER A 26 -27.83 6.34 -20.78
CA SER A 26 -27.11 5.12 -21.01
C SER A 26 -25.88 5.14 -20.11
N SER A 27 -25.92 4.41 -19.01
CA SER A 27 -24.73 4.03 -18.25
C SER A 27 -23.88 3.15 -19.15
N SER A 28 -23.06 3.77 -19.98
CA SER A 28 -21.93 3.09 -20.60
C SER A 28 -20.97 2.75 -19.46
N SER A 29 -20.98 1.50 -19.00
CA SER A 29 -19.91 0.92 -18.22
C SER A 29 -18.64 0.89 -19.10
N SER A 30 -17.96 2.02 -19.16
CA SER A 30 -16.62 2.08 -19.72
C SER A 30 -15.71 1.33 -18.74
N SER A 31 -15.11 0.23 -19.19
CA SER A 31 -14.02 -0.50 -18.54
C SER A 31 -12.70 0.29 -18.51
N GLY A 32 -12.78 1.61 -18.39
CA GLY A 32 -11.66 2.54 -18.29
C GLY A 32 -11.57 3.10 -16.86
N GLY A 33 -10.36 3.26 -16.35
CA GLY A 33 -10.09 3.92 -15.06
C GLY A 33 -10.63 5.36 -15.02
N PRO A 34 -10.50 6.08 -13.88
CA PRO A 34 -11.05 7.43 -13.72
C PRO A 34 -10.48 8.40 -14.75
N ASN A 35 -11.29 9.35 -15.15
CA ASN A 35 -10.84 10.48 -15.99
C ASN A 35 -10.32 11.62 -15.10
N LYS A 36 -9.59 12.55 -15.75
CA LYS A 36 -9.19 13.81 -15.12
C LYS A 36 -10.43 14.57 -14.61
N VAL A 37 -10.36 15.02 -13.36
CA VAL A 37 -11.38 15.86 -12.72
C VAL A 37 -10.92 17.31 -12.76
N ALA A 38 -11.63 18.16 -13.48
CA ALA A 38 -11.18 19.52 -13.78
C ALA A 38 -10.91 20.37 -12.53
N SER A 39 -11.75 20.26 -11.49
CA SER A 39 -11.55 20.97 -10.21
C SER A 39 -10.28 20.53 -9.50
N ILE A 40 -10.03 19.24 -9.40
CA ILE A 40 -8.83 18.68 -8.75
C ILE A 40 -7.57 18.98 -9.56
N ALA A 41 -7.65 18.88 -10.89
CA ALA A 41 -6.54 19.21 -11.77
C ALA A 41 -6.16 20.71 -11.73
N ALA A 42 -7.11 21.59 -11.37
CA ALA A 42 -6.83 23.01 -11.17
C ALA A 42 -6.02 23.26 -9.88
N GLU A 43 -6.06 22.36 -8.92
CA GLU A 43 -5.29 22.47 -7.67
C GLU A 43 -3.81 22.08 -7.83
N VAL A 44 -3.47 21.36 -8.89
CA VAL A 44 -2.07 21.02 -9.19
C VAL A 44 -1.37 22.27 -9.74
N PRO A 45 -0.27 22.74 -9.12
CA PRO A 45 0.45 23.92 -9.59
C PRO A 45 1.05 23.73 -10.99
N ASP A 46 1.13 24.81 -11.76
CA ASP A 46 1.74 24.75 -13.10
C ASP A 46 3.22 24.39 -13.06
N SER A 47 3.93 24.75 -11.98
CA SER A 47 5.31 24.34 -11.74
C SER A 47 5.49 22.83 -11.60
N VAL A 48 4.45 22.12 -11.16
CA VAL A 48 4.43 20.65 -11.11
C VAL A 48 4.00 20.08 -12.46
N LYS A 49 2.95 20.63 -13.08
CA LYS A 49 2.48 20.21 -14.41
C LYS A 49 3.58 20.29 -15.47
N SER A 50 4.41 21.33 -15.40
CA SER A 50 5.52 21.53 -16.35
C SER A 50 6.65 20.50 -16.21
N LYS A 51 6.71 19.79 -15.08
CA LYS A 51 7.68 18.72 -14.80
C LYS A 51 7.13 17.31 -15.08
N ALA A 52 5.90 17.20 -15.60
CA ALA A 52 5.32 15.89 -15.89
C ALA A 52 6.12 15.12 -16.97
N PRO A 53 6.27 13.78 -16.85
CA PRO A 53 5.70 12.94 -15.78
C PRO A 53 6.38 13.18 -14.43
N ILE A 54 5.55 13.38 -13.38
CA ILE A 54 6.10 13.48 -12.04
C ILE A 54 6.64 12.12 -11.59
N GLN A 55 7.75 12.16 -10.88
CA GLN A 55 8.42 10.95 -10.42
C GLN A 55 7.87 10.55 -9.06
N ILE A 56 7.51 9.30 -8.90
CA ILE A 56 6.96 8.69 -7.68
C ILE A 56 7.93 7.61 -7.22
N ALA A 57 8.28 7.61 -5.95
CA ALA A 57 9.08 6.57 -5.32
C ALA A 57 8.17 5.45 -4.79
N THR A 58 8.60 4.21 -4.92
CA THR A 58 7.95 3.02 -4.34
C THR A 58 9.01 1.95 -4.09
N ASP A 59 8.91 1.16 -3.02
CA ASP A 59 9.73 -0.03 -2.86
C ASP A 59 9.00 -1.23 -3.47
N ALA A 60 9.41 -1.60 -4.68
CA ALA A 60 8.72 -2.65 -5.43
C ALA A 60 9.15 -4.07 -4.98
N THR A 61 9.16 -4.30 -3.66
CA THR A 61 9.44 -5.60 -3.03
C THR A 61 8.30 -6.11 -2.14
N TYR A 62 7.15 -5.40 -2.14
CA TYR A 62 6.00 -5.55 -1.23
C TYR A 62 4.76 -6.14 -1.91
N GLU A 63 4.88 -7.34 -2.52
CA GLU A 63 3.74 -8.01 -3.18
C GLU A 63 2.63 -8.35 -2.17
N PRO A 64 1.36 -8.00 -2.39
CA PRO A 64 0.71 -7.56 -3.63
C PRO A 64 0.57 -6.03 -3.78
N ASP A 65 1.12 -5.24 -2.85
CA ASP A 65 0.92 -3.79 -2.80
C ASP A 65 1.68 -3.10 -3.94
N GLU A 66 3.01 -3.29 -3.99
CA GLU A 66 3.90 -2.81 -5.05
C GLU A 66 5.06 -3.78 -5.27
N TYR A 67 5.22 -4.26 -6.48
CA TYR A 67 6.26 -5.23 -6.81
C TYR A 67 6.62 -5.22 -8.29
N ILE A 68 7.75 -5.85 -8.62
CA ILE A 68 8.17 -6.04 -10.01
C ILE A 68 7.56 -7.33 -10.54
N ASP A 69 6.68 -7.24 -11.55
CA ASP A 69 6.16 -8.41 -12.25
C ASP A 69 7.29 -9.16 -12.95
N ALA A 70 7.46 -10.43 -12.61
CA ALA A 70 8.57 -11.24 -13.10
C ALA A 70 8.52 -11.53 -14.62
N ASN A 71 7.34 -11.36 -15.25
CA ASN A 71 7.16 -11.63 -16.68
C ASN A 71 7.40 -10.38 -17.53
N THR A 72 6.99 -9.20 -17.02
CA THR A 72 7.06 -7.95 -17.79
C THR A 72 8.19 -7.03 -17.34
N GLY A 73 8.65 -7.15 -16.11
CA GLY A 73 9.61 -6.24 -15.49
C GLY A 73 8.97 -4.91 -15.03
N ASP A 74 7.66 -4.76 -15.18
CA ASP A 74 6.95 -3.56 -14.77
C ASP A 74 6.72 -3.53 -13.26
N ILE A 75 6.64 -2.32 -12.70
CA ILE A 75 6.18 -2.12 -11.33
C ILE A 75 4.65 -2.16 -11.35
N VAL A 76 4.08 -3.10 -10.60
CA VAL A 76 2.66 -3.40 -10.52
C VAL A 76 2.22 -3.59 -9.07
N GLY A 77 0.92 -3.66 -8.83
CA GLY A 77 0.34 -3.87 -7.51
C GLY A 77 -0.89 -2.98 -7.33
N TRP A 78 -1.62 -3.19 -6.22
CA TRP A 78 -2.83 -2.39 -5.98
C TRP A 78 -2.48 -0.93 -5.64
N ASP A 79 -1.37 -0.69 -4.93
CA ASP A 79 -0.89 0.65 -4.60
C ASP A 79 -0.46 1.41 -5.86
N ILE A 80 0.17 0.71 -6.81
CA ILE A 80 0.52 1.25 -8.13
C ILE A 80 -0.72 1.58 -8.96
N ASP A 81 -1.72 0.69 -8.98
CA ASP A 81 -2.98 0.95 -9.69
C ASP A 81 -3.71 2.14 -9.07
N PHE A 82 -3.71 2.24 -7.74
CA PHE A 82 -4.32 3.35 -7.02
C PHE A 82 -3.56 4.66 -7.27
N GLY A 83 -2.25 4.67 -7.17
CA GLY A 83 -1.43 5.84 -7.45
C GLY A 83 -1.58 6.34 -8.90
N LYS A 84 -1.65 5.42 -9.88
CA LYS A 84 -1.99 5.76 -11.27
C LYS A 84 -3.37 6.40 -11.39
N ALA A 85 -4.36 5.92 -10.62
CA ALA A 85 -5.70 6.50 -10.59
C ALA A 85 -5.70 7.92 -9.98
N VAL A 86 -4.97 8.13 -8.88
CA VAL A 86 -4.76 9.46 -8.27
C VAL A 86 -4.16 10.44 -9.30
N CYS A 87 -3.09 10.03 -9.98
CA CYS A 87 -2.46 10.85 -11.02
C CYS A 87 -3.42 11.23 -12.16
N ARG A 88 -4.24 10.27 -12.62
CA ARG A 88 -5.24 10.53 -13.67
C ARG A 88 -6.28 11.56 -13.22
N VAL A 89 -6.81 11.44 -12.00
CA VAL A 89 -7.76 12.38 -11.43
C VAL A 89 -7.16 13.78 -11.33
N MET A 90 -5.90 13.88 -10.88
CA MET A 90 -5.14 15.13 -10.84
C MET A 90 -4.76 15.66 -12.23
N GLY A 91 -4.93 14.89 -13.29
CA GLY A 91 -4.60 15.29 -14.65
C GLY A 91 -3.11 15.46 -14.93
N VAL A 92 -2.26 14.71 -14.24
CA VAL A 92 -0.81 14.68 -14.45
C VAL A 92 -0.33 13.28 -14.81
N ALA A 93 0.67 13.19 -15.67
CA ALA A 93 1.37 11.94 -15.93
C ALA A 93 2.31 11.62 -14.76
N CYS A 94 2.39 10.34 -14.38
CA CYS A 94 3.25 9.87 -13.30
C CYS A 94 4.11 8.69 -13.77
N THR A 95 5.32 8.60 -13.22
CA THR A 95 6.22 7.45 -13.41
C THR A 95 6.62 6.91 -12.05
N PHE A 96 6.39 5.63 -11.82
CA PHE A 96 6.80 4.94 -10.61
C PHE A 96 8.23 4.43 -10.76
N ASN A 97 9.03 4.58 -9.72
CA ASN A 97 10.43 4.19 -9.70
C ASN A 97 10.70 3.34 -8.47
N ASN A 98 11.39 2.22 -8.67
CA ASN A 98 11.80 1.35 -7.57
C ASN A 98 12.91 2.02 -6.76
N VAL A 99 12.69 2.18 -5.47
CA VAL A 99 13.59 2.84 -4.51
C VAL A 99 13.56 2.02 -3.23
N ILE A 100 14.71 1.69 -2.67
CA ILE A 100 14.81 1.02 -1.36
C ILE A 100 14.03 1.85 -0.32
N PHE A 101 13.17 1.19 0.48
CA PHE A 101 12.23 1.83 1.40
C PHE A 101 12.86 2.88 2.30
N SER A 102 13.98 2.53 2.99
CA SER A 102 14.70 3.45 3.88
C SER A 102 15.27 4.70 3.20
N ASN A 103 15.39 4.68 1.87
CA ASN A 103 15.89 5.81 1.08
C ASN A 103 14.78 6.73 0.56
N ILE A 104 13.50 6.37 0.70
CA ILE A 104 12.40 7.16 0.12
C ILE A 104 12.28 8.52 0.81
N ILE A 105 12.19 8.55 2.14
CA ILE A 105 12.06 9.80 2.90
C ILE A 105 13.22 10.76 2.63
N PRO A 106 14.50 10.36 2.71
CA PRO A 106 15.62 11.21 2.33
C PRO A 106 15.51 11.81 0.92
N GLN A 107 14.98 11.05 -0.04
CA GLN A 107 14.85 11.52 -1.42
C GLN A 107 13.65 12.46 -1.62
N LEU A 108 12.58 12.31 -0.84
CA LEU A 108 11.42 13.23 -0.84
C LEU A 108 11.77 14.56 -0.19
N THR A 109 12.67 14.58 0.81
CA THR A 109 13.04 15.76 1.60
C THR A 109 14.33 16.45 1.13
N ALA A 110 14.97 15.97 0.08
CA ALA A 110 16.15 16.60 -0.51
C ALA A 110 15.83 18.03 -0.96
N SER A 111 16.84 18.91 -0.97
CA SER A 111 16.70 20.30 -1.43
C SER A 111 16.19 20.42 -2.88
N GLU A 112 16.55 19.46 -3.71
CA GLU A 112 16.04 19.29 -5.08
C GLU A 112 15.48 17.87 -5.19
N PRO A 113 14.23 17.63 -4.76
CA PRO A 113 13.68 16.29 -4.70
C PRO A 113 13.43 15.74 -6.11
N ARG A 114 13.93 14.54 -6.35
CA ARG A 114 13.64 13.81 -7.57
C ARG A 114 12.18 13.30 -7.57
N TYR A 115 11.69 12.90 -6.41
CA TYR A 115 10.35 12.36 -6.22
C TYR A 115 9.47 13.38 -5.50
N LEU A 116 8.23 13.51 -5.95
CA LEU A 116 7.26 14.43 -5.34
C LEU A 116 6.26 13.70 -4.44
N LEU A 117 6.04 12.43 -4.67
CA LEU A 117 5.14 11.55 -3.94
C LEU A 117 5.80 10.19 -3.75
N SER A 118 5.33 9.45 -2.74
CA SER A 118 5.57 8.02 -2.63
C SER A 118 4.25 7.30 -2.35
N PHE A 119 4.06 6.19 -3.06
CA PHE A 119 3.10 5.14 -2.77
C PHE A 119 3.94 3.90 -2.46
N SER A 120 4.03 3.54 -1.19
CA SER A 120 4.91 2.46 -0.71
C SER A 120 4.52 2.03 0.70
N SER A 121 3.23 1.85 0.92
CA SER A 121 2.66 1.27 2.15
C SER A 121 3.15 1.91 3.46
N PHE A 122 3.46 3.23 3.43
CA PHE A 122 3.99 3.94 4.60
C PHE A 122 2.97 4.06 5.73
N THR A 123 3.35 3.62 6.92
CA THR A 123 2.66 3.99 8.17
C THR A 123 3.08 5.42 8.57
N PRO A 124 2.15 6.39 8.69
CA PRO A 124 2.44 7.68 9.29
C PRO A 124 2.87 7.51 10.75
N THR A 125 4.01 8.07 11.11
CA THR A 125 4.48 8.14 12.51
C THR A 125 4.96 9.55 12.82
N GLU A 126 4.89 9.95 14.10
CA GLU A 126 5.43 11.25 14.52
C GLU A 126 6.91 11.43 14.15
N GLU A 127 7.69 10.36 14.19
CA GLU A 127 9.10 10.40 13.83
C GLU A 127 9.30 10.73 12.35
N ARG A 128 8.54 10.04 11.47
CA ARG A 128 8.55 10.31 10.04
C ARG A 128 8.07 11.73 9.71
N GLU A 129 7.03 12.21 10.40
CA GLU A 129 6.54 13.59 10.24
C GLU A 129 7.56 14.63 10.69
N LYS A 130 8.30 14.36 11.78
CA LYS A 130 9.41 15.21 12.25
C LYS A 130 10.59 15.23 11.27
N SER A 131 10.74 14.21 10.43
CA SER A 131 11.76 14.18 9.37
C SER A 131 11.41 15.02 8.14
N GLY A 132 10.27 15.74 8.17
CA GLY A 132 9.88 16.68 7.10
C GLY A 132 8.93 16.08 6.05
N ILE A 133 8.14 15.07 6.41
CA ILE A 133 7.16 14.41 5.55
C ILE A 133 5.74 14.70 6.04
N ASP A 134 4.83 14.88 5.10
CA ASP A 134 3.38 14.78 5.31
C ASP A 134 2.85 13.53 4.64
N PHE A 135 1.78 12.96 5.22
CA PHE A 135 1.11 11.77 4.75
C PHE A 135 -0.37 12.02 4.48
N VAL A 136 -0.93 11.48 3.41
CA VAL A 136 -2.37 11.47 3.15
C VAL A 136 -2.87 10.04 3.26
N SER A 137 -3.76 9.77 4.23
CA SER A 137 -4.28 8.42 4.49
C SER A 137 -5.07 7.90 3.29
N TYR A 138 -4.86 6.61 2.94
CA TYR A 138 -5.56 5.97 1.82
C TYR A 138 -5.95 4.51 2.04
N TYR A 139 -5.42 3.84 3.07
CA TYR A 139 -5.69 2.43 3.40
C TYR A 139 -5.40 2.19 4.88
N LYS A 140 -5.65 0.97 5.41
CA LYS A 140 -5.26 0.54 6.75
C LYS A 140 -4.64 -0.84 6.73
N ALA A 141 -3.54 -1.01 7.44
CA ALA A 141 -2.90 -2.29 7.66
C ALA A 141 -2.45 -2.42 9.10
N GLY A 142 -2.27 -3.65 9.55
CA GLY A 142 -1.63 -3.96 10.82
C GLY A 142 -0.31 -4.66 10.59
N GLU A 143 0.43 -4.87 11.65
CA GLU A 143 1.62 -5.71 11.66
C GLU A 143 1.24 -7.17 11.90
N GLY A 144 2.04 -8.10 11.40
CA GLY A 144 1.78 -9.53 11.52
C GLY A 144 3.05 -10.37 11.52
N TRP A 145 2.91 -11.58 11.98
CA TRP A 145 4.02 -12.53 12.05
C TRP A 145 3.80 -13.70 11.10
N VAL A 146 4.87 -14.12 10.46
CA VAL A 146 4.92 -15.31 9.60
C VAL A 146 6.03 -16.23 10.09
N VAL A 147 5.75 -17.53 10.10
CA VAL A 147 6.71 -18.57 10.42
C VAL A 147 6.66 -19.68 9.37
N LYS A 148 7.66 -20.53 9.32
CA LYS A 148 7.61 -21.74 8.50
C LYS A 148 6.44 -22.64 8.91
N ALA A 149 5.82 -23.31 7.96
CA ALA A 149 4.62 -24.13 8.19
C ALA A 149 4.87 -25.27 9.19
N ASP A 150 6.08 -25.84 9.21
CA ASP A 150 6.51 -26.88 10.13
C ASP A 150 6.94 -26.35 11.50
N SER A 151 7.09 -25.02 11.66
CA SER A 151 7.42 -24.39 12.93
C SER A 151 6.38 -24.70 14.02
N LYS A 152 6.85 -24.91 15.23
CA LYS A 152 6.01 -25.05 16.44
C LYS A 152 5.77 -23.73 17.16
N LEU A 153 6.33 -22.63 16.65
CA LEU A 153 6.14 -21.31 17.23
C LEU A 153 4.68 -20.88 17.09
N THR A 154 4.14 -20.34 18.16
CA THR A 154 2.87 -19.61 18.20
C THR A 154 3.19 -18.24 18.77
N ILE A 155 2.81 -17.20 18.08
CA ILE A 155 3.03 -15.84 18.52
C ILE A 155 1.70 -15.31 19.04
N ASN A 156 1.59 -15.08 20.32
CA ASN A 156 0.41 -14.47 20.96
C ASN A 156 0.66 -13.00 21.31
N SER A 157 1.93 -12.62 21.39
CA SER A 157 2.38 -11.26 21.68
C SER A 157 3.83 -11.08 21.22
N ALA A 158 4.32 -9.84 21.19
CA ALA A 158 5.71 -9.54 20.87
C ALA A 158 6.72 -10.26 21.79
N ALA A 159 6.33 -10.62 23.02
CA ALA A 159 7.19 -11.38 23.93
C ALA A 159 7.56 -12.78 23.41
N ASP A 160 6.82 -13.29 22.43
CA ASP A 160 7.12 -14.58 21.81
C ASP A 160 8.19 -14.47 20.71
N MET A 161 8.56 -13.27 20.30
CA MET A 161 9.74 -13.02 19.47
C MET A 161 11.06 -13.16 20.25
N CYS A 162 11.02 -13.02 21.58
CA CYS A 162 12.22 -13.08 22.43
C CYS A 162 12.94 -14.42 22.32
N GLY A 163 14.26 -14.35 22.10
CA GLY A 163 15.13 -15.51 21.91
C GLY A 163 15.21 -16.00 20.46
N HIS A 164 14.37 -15.48 19.56
CA HIS A 164 14.28 -15.89 18.17
C HIS A 164 14.96 -14.88 17.22
N THR A 165 15.31 -15.35 16.03
CA THR A 165 15.77 -14.49 14.94
C THR A 165 14.55 -13.99 14.16
N VAL A 166 14.35 -12.67 14.14
CA VAL A 166 13.23 -11.99 13.49
C VAL A 166 13.73 -11.24 12.27
N ALA A 167 13.25 -11.61 11.09
CA ALA A 167 13.53 -10.93 9.84
C ALA A 167 12.55 -9.78 9.64
N VAL A 168 13.08 -8.59 9.36
CA VAL A 168 12.34 -7.35 9.09
C VAL A 168 12.96 -6.63 7.91
N GLU A 169 12.21 -5.76 7.26
CA GLU A 169 12.79 -4.81 6.32
C GLU A 169 13.29 -3.56 7.05
N THR A 170 14.40 -3.01 6.58
CA THR A 170 15.06 -1.83 7.17
C THR A 170 14.20 -0.57 6.97
N GLY A 171 13.99 0.17 8.07
CA GLY A 171 13.24 1.43 8.08
C GLY A 171 11.73 1.27 8.23
N THR A 172 11.23 0.04 8.43
CA THR A 172 9.82 -0.24 8.69
C THR A 172 9.44 -0.01 10.16
N THR A 173 8.15 0.03 10.44
CA THR A 173 7.63 0.08 11.81
C THR A 173 7.97 -1.21 12.56
N GLU A 174 7.92 -2.35 11.89
CA GLU A 174 8.26 -3.66 12.46
C GLU A 174 9.71 -3.74 12.91
N GLU A 175 10.65 -3.15 12.15
CA GLU A 175 12.03 -3.04 12.62
C GLU A 175 12.11 -2.22 13.90
N THR A 176 11.48 -1.03 13.89
CA THR A 176 11.44 -0.14 15.05
C THR A 176 10.82 -0.83 16.27
N ASP A 177 9.69 -1.50 16.09
CA ASP A 177 8.95 -2.19 17.14
C ASP A 177 9.73 -3.38 17.72
N ALA A 178 10.42 -4.15 16.88
CA ALA A 178 11.26 -5.25 17.36
C ALA A 178 12.40 -4.75 18.26
N TRP A 179 13.02 -3.61 17.95
CA TRP A 179 14.03 -2.99 18.79
C TRP A 179 13.42 -2.32 20.03
N ALA A 180 12.32 -1.59 19.88
CA ALA A 180 11.64 -0.89 20.98
C ALA A 180 11.13 -1.87 22.04
N PHE A 181 10.71 -3.07 21.67
CA PHE A 181 10.32 -4.13 22.61
C PHE A 181 11.45 -4.50 23.60
N MET A 182 12.70 -4.39 23.18
CA MET A 182 13.89 -4.59 24.01
C MET A 182 14.40 -3.31 24.69
N GLY A 183 13.62 -2.21 24.64
CA GLY A 183 14.04 -0.91 25.19
C GLY A 183 15.23 -0.29 24.42
N LYS A 184 15.28 -0.49 23.10
CA LYS A 184 16.39 -0.07 22.25
C LYS A 184 15.89 0.72 21.04
N GLU A 185 16.75 1.60 20.54
CA GLU A 185 16.62 2.20 19.21
C GLU A 185 17.08 1.20 18.14
N VAL A 186 16.70 1.45 16.88
CA VAL A 186 17.20 0.70 15.73
C VAL A 186 18.73 0.68 15.74
N GLY A 187 19.30 -0.51 15.56
CA GLY A 187 20.77 -0.71 15.68
C GLY A 187 21.25 -1.08 17.08
N GLY A 188 20.34 -1.17 18.08
CA GLY A 188 20.61 -1.81 19.36
C GLY A 188 21.09 -0.88 20.48
N THR A 189 21.15 0.43 20.28
CA THR A 189 21.44 1.39 21.33
C THR A 189 20.30 1.42 22.37
N ALA A 190 20.63 1.30 23.66
CA ALA A 190 19.61 1.33 24.71
C ALA A 190 18.95 2.72 24.81
N THR A 191 17.64 2.75 24.85
CA THR A 191 16.85 3.98 25.07
C THR A 191 16.80 4.26 26.57
N ALA A 192 17.19 5.47 26.96
CA ALA A 192 17.24 5.84 28.37
C ALA A 192 15.86 5.71 29.03
N GLY A 193 15.79 4.94 30.12
CA GLY A 193 14.56 4.70 30.86
C GLY A 193 13.58 3.72 30.25
N ALA A 194 13.83 3.21 29.04
CA ALA A 194 12.99 2.19 28.43
C ALA A 194 13.27 0.80 29.04
N LYS A 195 12.22 -0.02 29.05
CA LYS A 195 12.26 -1.37 29.63
C LYS A 195 12.64 -2.41 28.56
N ASP A 196 13.59 -3.27 28.86
CA ASP A 196 13.80 -4.50 28.10
C ASP A 196 12.75 -5.54 28.49
N ASN A 197 11.72 -5.70 27.65
CA ASN A 197 10.61 -6.62 27.93
C ASN A 197 11.03 -8.09 27.78
N CYS A 198 12.04 -8.41 26.97
CA CYS A 198 12.58 -9.78 26.88
C CYS A 198 13.29 -10.15 28.17
N ALA A 199 14.19 -9.29 28.65
CA ALA A 199 14.89 -9.52 29.93
C ALA A 199 13.89 -9.58 31.10
N ALA A 200 12.88 -8.71 31.14
CA ALA A 200 11.84 -8.73 32.15
C ALA A 200 11.00 -10.03 32.16
N ALA A 201 10.83 -10.65 30.99
CA ALA A 201 10.18 -11.95 30.84
C ALA A 201 11.11 -13.15 31.09
N GLY A 202 12.38 -12.93 31.46
CA GLY A 202 13.39 -13.98 31.65
C GLY A 202 13.77 -14.69 30.35
N LYS A 203 13.55 -14.07 29.21
CA LYS A 203 13.87 -14.60 27.86
C LYS A 203 15.12 -13.93 27.29
N GLY A 204 15.77 -14.60 26.33
CA GLY A 204 16.86 -14.01 25.55
C GLY A 204 16.37 -12.86 24.67
N PRO A 205 17.27 -11.98 24.19
CA PRO A 205 16.88 -10.86 23.33
C PRO A 205 16.35 -11.34 21.97
N ILE A 206 15.54 -10.50 21.32
CA ILE A 206 15.22 -10.67 19.91
C ILE A 206 16.49 -10.46 19.09
N LYS A 207 16.77 -11.37 18.18
CA LYS A 207 17.85 -11.22 17.19
C LYS A 207 17.27 -10.58 15.95
N VAL A 208 17.20 -9.24 15.93
CA VAL A 208 16.68 -8.51 14.78
C VAL A 208 17.64 -8.66 13.60
N SER A 209 17.12 -9.18 12.50
CA SER A 209 17.84 -9.35 11.23
C SER A 209 17.18 -8.49 10.18
N SER A 210 17.76 -7.31 9.94
CA SER A 210 17.24 -6.30 9.01
C SER A 210 17.77 -6.52 7.61
N PHE A 211 16.91 -6.35 6.62
CA PHE A 211 17.19 -6.50 5.19
C PHE A 211 16.76 -5.22 4.43
N GLU A 212 17.50 -4.86 3.40
CA GLU A 212 17.17 -3.69 2.56
C GLU A 212 15.88 -3.87 1.76
N LYS A 213 15.41 -5.13 1.59
CA LYS A 213 14.24 -5.47 0.79
C LYS A 213 13.39 -6.50 1.51
N GLN A 214 12.08 -6.36 1.45
CA GLN A 214 11.17 -7.35 2.01
C GLN A 214 11.36 -8.75 1.39
N THR A 215 11.67 -8.84 0.10
CA THR A 215 11.96 -10.13 -0.57
C THR A 215 13.16 -10.86 0.02
N ASP A 216 14.17 -10.13 0.52
CA ASP A 216 15.34 -10.75 1.15
C ASP A 216 15.02 -11.24 2.58
N ALA A 217 14.20 -10.48 3.34
CA ALA A 217 13.65 -10.90 4.62
C ALA A 217 12.84 -12.20 4.48
N ASN A 218 11.97 -12.25 3.45
CA ASN A 218 11.18 -13.44 3.13
C ASN A 218 12.06 -14.65 2.79
N THR A 219 13.11 -14.43 2.02
CA THR A 219 14.09 -15.47 1.66
C THR A 219 14.82 -15.98 2.90
N ALA A 220 15.15 -15.10 3.85
CA ALA A 220 15.77 -15.49 5.12
C ALA A 220 14.85 -16.41 5.93
N LEU A 221 13.56 -16.09 6.03
CA LEU A 221 12.56 -16.93 6.69
C LEU A 221 12.41 -18.29 5.99
N LEU A 222 12.21 -18.30 4.67
CA LEU A 222 12.01 -19.53 3.90
C LEU A 222 13.21 -20.47 3.97
N SER A 223 14.43 -19.93 3.99
CA SER A 223 15.68 -20.71 4.11
C SER A 223 16.00 -21.14 5.55
N GLY A 224 15.25 -20.70 6.56
CA GLY A 224 15.49 -20.98 7.96
C GLY A 224 16.65 -20.18 8.57
N ARG A 225 17.10 -19.10 7.93
CA ARG A 225 18.04 -18.12 8.52
C ARG A 225 17.37 -17.21 9.54
N ALA A 226 16.05 -17.07 9.45
CA ALA A 226 15.20 -16.44 10.45
C ALA A 226 14.12 -17.42 10.91
N ASP A 227 13.67 -17.28 12.15
CA ASP A 227 12.60 -18.06 12.75
C ASP A 227 11.22 -17.44 12.48
N ILE A 228 11.16 -16.13 12.47
CA ILE A 228 9.96 -15.30 12.36
C ILE A 228 10.20 -14.23 11.29
N GLY A 229 9.22 -14.00 10.41
CA GLY A 229 9.08 -12.77 9.62
C GLY A 229 8.11 -11.84 10.34
N PHE A 230 8.46 -10.57 10.48
CA PHE A 230 7.59 -9.55 11.07
C PHE A 230 7.41 -8.43 10.04
N LEU A 231 6.19 -8.23 9.56
CA LEU A 231 5.85 -7.44 8.38
C LEU A 231 4.36 -7.09 8.38
N ASP A 232 3.93 -6.24 7.47
CA ASP A 232 2.53 -5.88 7.31
C ASP A 232 1.61 -7.09 7.15
N SER A 233 0.47 -7.06 7.81
CA SER A 233 -0.43 -8.22 7.96
C SER A 233 -0.99 -8.73 6.63
N GLN A 234 -1.32 -7.85 5.67
CA GLN A 234 -1.81 -8.26 4.35
C GLN A 234 -0.68 -8.84 3.49
N ILE A 235 0.55 -8.32 3.60
CA ILE A 235 1.74 -8.88 2.94
C ILE A 235 2.00 -10.28 3.49
N ALA A 236 1.94 -10.46 4.82
CA ALA A 236 2.06 -11.74 5.49
C ALA A 236 1.02 -12.75 4.97
N ALA A 237 -0.25 -12.36 4.89
CA ALA A 237 -1.33 -13.22 4.39
C ALA A 237 -1.11 -13.60 2.92
N TYR A 238 -0.68 -12.65 2.09
CA TYR A 238 -0.39 -12.90 0.68
C TYR A 238 0.78 -13.87 0.49
N GLN A 239 1.88 -13.69 1.21
CA GLN A 239 3.04 -14.58 1.15
C GLN A 239 2.71 -16.02 1.55
N VAL A 240 1.91 -16.20 2.61
CA VAL A 240 1.42 -17.52 3.00
C VAL A 240 0.67 -18.19 1.85
N LYS A 241 -0.18 -17.43 1.15
CA LYS A 241 -0.94 -17.93 -0.02
C LYS A 241 0.00 -18.30 -1.18
N GLN A 242 1.02 -17.48 -1.46
CA GLN A 242 1.92 -17.68 -2.61
C GLN A 242 2.94 -18.80 -2.39
N THR A 243 3.33 -19.07 -1.16
CA THR A 243 4.37 -20.05 -0.85
C THR A 243 3.90 -21.49 -0.81
N ALA A 244 2.68 -21.79 -1.30
CA ALA A 244 2.11 -23.14 -1.37
C ALA A 244 2.22 -23.91 -0.03
N ALA A 245 1.80 -23.28 1.06
CA ALA A 245 1.82 -23.80 2.43
C ALA A 245 3.24 -24.05 3.02
N LYS A 246 4.29 -23.41 2.51
CA LYS A 246 5.61 -23.43 3.16
C LYS A 246 5.69 -22.48 4.36
N LEU A 247 4.82 -21.46 4.37
CA LEU A 247 4.68 -20.49 5.45
C LEU A 247 3.27 -20.57 6.05
N LYS A 248 3.13 -20.04 7.25
CA LYS A 248 1.84 -19.78 7.90
C LYS A 248 1.92 -18.49 8.72
N THR A 249 0.80 -17.80 8.85
CA THR A 249 0.68 -16.72 9.83
C THR A 249 0.77 -17.28 11.24
N ALA A 250 1.38 -16.54 12.16
CA ALA A 250 1.53 -16.90 13.55
C ALA A 250 0.91 -15.78 14.42
N GLY A 251 -0.17 -16.11 15.12
CA GLY A 251 -0.91 -15.13 15.93
C GLY A 251 -1.88 -14.26 15.12
N GLN A 252 -2.36 -13.21 15.76
CA GLN A 252 -3.24 -12.19 15.15
C GLN A 252 -2.45 -10.92 14.89
N GLY A 253 -2.80 -10.21 13.80
CA GLY A 253 -2.25 -8.90 13.52
C GLY A 253 -2.58 -7.89 14.62
N CYS A 254 -1.73 -6.91 14.77
CA CYS A 254 -1.77 -5.85 15.78
C CYS A 254 -1.34 -4.51 15.18
N SER A 255 -1.30 -3.44 15.95
CA SER A 255 -0.85 -2.10 15.53
C SER A 255 -1.50 -1.61 14.22
N VAL A 256 -2.81 -1.82 14.04
CA VAL A 256 -3.48 -1.39 12.80
C VAL A 256 -3.37 0.13 12.68
N ALA A 257 -2.78 0.60 11.60
CA ALA A 257 -2.53 2.01 11.33
C ALA A 257 -2.93 2.38 9.89
N PRO A 258 -3.15 3.67 9.59
CA PRO A 258 -3.31 4.10 8.20
C PRO A 258 -2.04 3.86 7.39
N TYR A 259 -2.20 3.58 6.09
CA TYR A 259 -1.17 3.85 5.10
C TYR A 259 -1.32 5.27 4.59
N GLY A 260 -0.21 5.95 4.39
CA GLY A 260 -0.15 7.33 3.92
C GLY A 260 0.65 7.50 2.63
N ILE A 261 0.08 8.23 1.67
CA ILE A 261 0.81 8.73 0.52
C ILE A 261 1.80 9.77 1.04
N ALA A 262 3.10 9.47 0.96
CA ALA A 262 4.15 10.35 1.49
C ALA A 262 4.52 11.45 0.50
N MET A 263 4.79 12.64 1.04
CA MET A 263 5.27 13.82 0.30
C MET A 263 6.07 14.73 1.22
N ALA A 264 6.92 15.57 0.67
CA ALA A 264 7.61 16.57 1.47
C ALA A 264 6.60 17.46 2.23
N LYS A 265 6.91 17.83 3.47
CA LYS A 265 6.06 18.66 4.32
C LYS A 265 5.73 19.97 3.64
N GLY A 266 4.44 20.32 3.63
CA GLY A 266 3.95 21.51 2.93
C GLY A 266 3.96 21.39 1.41
N SER A 267 3.98 20.18 0.86
CA SER A 267 3.91 19.93 -0.58
C SER A 267 2.71 20.65 -1.22
N PRO A 268 2.92 21.38 -2.31
CA PRO A 268 1.81 22.03 -3.01
C PRO A 268 0.83 21.05 -3.68
N LEU A 269 1.15 19.75 -3.67
CA LEU A 269 0.28 18.67 -4.16
C LEU A 269 -0.70 18.16 -3.10
N GLN A 270 -0.50 18.47 -1.82
CA GLN A 270 -1.23 17.85 -0.71
C GLN A 270 -2.75 17.95 -0.89
N LYS A 271 -3.26 19.14 -1.21
CA LYS A 271 -4.71 19.33 -1.41
C LYS A 271 -5.25 18.51 -2.57
N ALA A 272 -4.58 18.54 -3.72
CA ALA A 272 -4.98 17.78 -4.89
C ALA A 272 -4.97 16.27 -4.65
N VAL A 273 -3.99 15.77 -3.88
CA VAL A 273 -3.91 14.35 -3.48
C VAL A 273 -5.08 13.99 -2.56
N VAL A 274 -5.35 14.80 -1.51
CA VAL A 274 -6.49 14.56 -0.60
C VAL A 274 -7.81 14.47 -1.37
N ASP A 275 -8.05 15.43 -2.27
CA ASP A 275 -9.30 15.49 -3.01
C ASP A 275 -9.38 14.39 -4.08
N ALA A 276 -8.26 13.98 -4.67
CA ALA A 276 -8.21 12.85 -5.59
C ALA A 276 -8.51 11.52 -4.88
N VAL A 277 -7.94 11.28 -3.69
CA VAL A 277 -8.22 10.09 -2.88
C VAL A 277 -9.70 10.02 -2.51
N LYS A 278 -10.27 11.11 -1.98
CA LYS A 278 -11.70 11.20 -1.65
C LYS A 278 -12.58 10.94 -2.87
N TYR A 279 -12.26 11.58 -4.00
CA TYR A 279 -12.99 11.37 -5.25
C TYR A 279 -13.00 9.90 -5.69
N LEU A 280 -11.86 9.23 -5.63
CA LEU A 280 -11.74 7.82 -6.02
C LEU A 280 -12.57 6.90 -5.11
N ILE A 281 -12.60 7.20 -3.80
CA ILE A 281 -13.42 6.46 -2.83
C ILE A 281 -14.91 6.68 -3.12
N ASP A 282 -15.35 7.93 -3.21
CA ASP A 282 -16.77 8.31 -3.33
C ASP A 282 -17.38 7.86 -4.67
N ASN A 283 -16.57 7.71 -5.71
CA ASN A 283 -17.01 7.28 -7.03
C ASN A 283 -16.76 5.79 -7.33
N GLY A 284 -16.33 5.01 -6.33
CA GLY A 284 -16.22 3.57 -6.40
C GLY A 284 -14.99 3.02 -7.14
N TYR A 285 -14.11 3.88 -7.68
CA TYR A 285 -12.87 3.44 -8.34
C TYR A 285 -11.91 2.78 -7.36
N TYR A 286 -11.81 3.32 -6.16
CA TYR A 286 -11.03 2.75 -5.07
C TYR A 286 -11.47 1.32 -4.74
N ALA A 287 -12.77 1.11 -4.51
CA ALA A 287 -13.32 -0.21 -4.21
C ALA A 287 -13.08 -1.23 -5.35
N GLN A 288 -13.13 -0.78 -6.62
CA GLN A 288 -12.83 -1.63 -7.76
C GLN A 288 -11.36 -2.08 -7.79
N ILE A 289 -10.43 -1.16 -7.46
CA ILE A 289 -8.99 -1.47 -7.37
C ILE A 289 -8.74 -2.48 -6.26
N LEU A 290 -9.23 -2.22 -5.05
CA LEU A 290 -9.04 -3.13 -3.92
C LEU A 290 -9.60 -4.52 -4.19
N LYS A 291 -10.81 -4.60 -4.78
CA LYS A 291 -11.45 -5.85 -5.16
C LYS A 291 -10.65 -6.62 -6.21
N LYS A 292 -10.08 -5.94 -7.21
CA LYS A 292 -9.22 -6.57 -8.23
C LYS A 292 -8.06 -7.35 -7.58
N TRP A 293 -7.54 -6.82 -6.48
CA TRP A 293 -6.37 -7.36 -5.79
C TRP A 293 -6.71 -8.19 -4.55
N SER A 294 -8.02 -8.26 -4.17
CA SER A 294 -8.51 -8.97 -2.96
C SER A 294 -7.90 -8.42 -1.67
N VAL A 295 -7.86 -7.11 -1.54
CA VAL A 295 -7.32 -6.37 -0.38
C VAL A 295 -8.35 -5.41 0.23
N GLU A 296 -9.64 -5.75 0.15
CA GLU A 296 -10.74 -4.89 0.61
C GLU A 296 -10.76 -4.67 2.12
N ASP A 297 -10.12 -5.56 2.89
CA ASP A 297 -10.17 -5.54 4.37
C ASP A 297 -9.55 -4.27 4.97
N GLY A 298 -8.59 -3.65 4.29
CA GLY A 298 -7.97 -2.38 4.69
C GLY A 298 -8.65 -1.13 4.15
N ALA A 299 -9.80 -1.27 3.49
CA ALA A 299 -10.51 -0.13 2.88
C ALA A 299 -10.90 0.94 3.91
N ILE A 300 -10.73 2.21 3.53
CA ILE A 300 -11.18 3.37 4.32
C ILE A 300 -12.34 4.10 3.62
N LYS A 301 -13.04 4.94 4.37
CA LYS A 301 -14.05 5.86 3.84
C LYS A 301 -13.41 7.20 3.49
N SER A 302 -14.06 8.00 2.65
CA SER A 302 -13.59 9.37 2.33
C SER A 302 -13.49 10.29 3.55
N SER A 303 -14.32 10.05 4.59
CA SER A 303 -14.23 10.74 5.90
C SER A 303 -12.95 10.44 6.68
N ASP A 304 -12.30 9.32 6.39
CA ASP A 304 -11.09 8.86 7.07
C ASP A 304 -9.81 9.32 6.36
N VAL A 305 -9.96 9.97 5.20
CA VAL A 305 -8.84 10.59 4.47
C VAL A 305 -8.40 11.84 5.22
N LYS A 306 -7.27 11.74 5.89
CA LYS A 306 -6.67 12.79 6.72
C LYS A 306 -5.21 13.01 6.34
N VAL A 307 -4.71 14.16 6.73
CA VAL A 307 -3.27 14.46 6.69
C VAL A 307 -2.67 14.12 8.05
N ASN A 308 -1.58 13.39 8.05
CA ASN A 308 -0.81 13.04 9.26
C ASN A 308 -1.67 12.34 10.34
N ASP A 309 -2.49 11.36 9.92
CA ASP A 309 -3.21 10.49 10.85
C ASP A 309 -2.28 9.36 11.30
N ASN A 310 -1.62 9.56 12.42
CA ASN A 310 -0.69 8.60 13.03
C ASN A 310 -1.33 7.77 14.16
N ASN A 311 -2.67 7.72 14.22
CA ASN A 311 -3.39 6.97 15.23
C ASN A 311 -3.46 5.48 14.84
N SER A 312 -2.83 4.62 15.63
CA SER A 312 -3.06 3.19 15.55
C SER A 312 -4.42 2.81 16.13
N ILE A 313 -5.06 1.79 15.55
CA ILE A 313 -6.35 1.26 15.97
C ILE A 313 -6.15 -0.17 16.48
N GLY A 314 -6.75 -0.50 17.62
CA GLY A 314 -6.66 -1.85 18.20
C GLY A 314 -5.43 -2.06 19.09
N PRO A 315 -5.13 -3.32 19.44
CA PRO A 315 -4.03 -3.63 20.33
C PRO A 315 -2.69 -3.34 19.66
N SER A 316 -1.79 -2.67 20.39
CA SER A 316 -0.40 -2.51 19.96
C SER A 316 0.34 -3.85 19.98
N CYS A 317 1.19 -4.08 19.01
CA CYS A 317 2.13 -5.20 19.04
C CYS A 317 3.14 -5.05 20.18
N ILE A 318 3.48 -3.81 20.50
CA ILE A 318 4.41 -3.46 21.57
C ILE A 318 3.59 -2.89 22.74
N PRO A 319 3.53 -3.58 23.90
CA PRO A 319 2.87 -3.01 25.07
C PRO A 319 3.63 -1.78 25.56
N SER A 320 2.89 -0.74 25.91
CA SER A 320 3.40 0.49 26.52
C SER A 320 4.03 0.25 27.89
#